data_6bd40b6599429d46979cae95118f991d
#
_entry.id   6bd40b6599429d46979cae95118f991d
#
_cell.length_a   1.000
_cell.length_b   1.000
_cell.length_c   1.000
_cell.angle_alpha   90.00
_cell.angle_beta   90.00
_cell.angle_gamma   90.00
#
_symmetry.space_group_name_H-M   'P 1'
#
loop_
_entity.id
_entity.type
_entity.pdbx_description
1 polymer ?
#
loop_
_entity_poly.entity_id
_entity_poly.type
_entity_poly.pdbx_seq_one_letter_code
_entity_poly.pdbx_strand_id
1 'polypeptide(L)'
;MKRVIVLSRVSTSGQDLTQQTDEVLREVYKDGYTDKNIIIIEDTESAIKLSEEERHGLNKMKDHINKNKSIECVYIYELSRLSRRQLVLFSIRDFLVERKIQLICLKPYFRLLELNGEMSQTGSLMFSLFSSLSESEMMLKQERMMRGRRRNKELGKSIGGRKPFGYNVDKDKRYVINPIESSIVKRIFTDYGYGNKSMREIATELKEEGYFPNNHINTVRLKVQVILNRATYMGEFPYPRIITPELYSIVQQNI
;
A
#
# COMPACT_ATOMS: atom_id res chain seq x y z
N MET A 1 -24.18 31.78 -1.82
CA MET A 1 -22.77 32.15 -1.97
C MET A 1 -22.07 30.97 -2.63
N LYS A 2 -21.39 31.17 -3.75
CA LYS A 2 -20.70 30.10 -4.51
C LYS A 2 -19.51 29.58 -3.71
N ARG A 3 -19.30 28.27 -3.69
CA ARG A 3 -18.24 27.58 -2.96
C ARG A 3 -17.41 26.70 -3.86
N VAL A 4 -16.17 26.47 -3.44
CA VAL A 4 -15.24 25.58 -4.15
C VAL A 4 -14.62 24.55 -3.21
N ILE A 5 -14.25 23.42 -3.78
CA ILE A 5 -13.49 22.38 -3.09
C ILE A 5 -12.05 22.39 -3.57
N VAL A 6 -11.11 22.39 -2.66
CA VAL A 6 -9.69 22.11 -2.91
C VAL A 6 -9.41 20.70 -2.41
N LEU A 7 -9.13 19.78 -3.32
CA LEU A 7 -8.73 18.42 -2.95
C LEU A 7 -7.20 18.35 -2.89
N SER A 8 -6.70 18.21 -1.69
CA SER A 8 -5.28 18.13 -1.38
C SER A 8 -4.90 16.73 -0.88
N ARG A 9 -3.63 16.40 -0.92
CA ARG A 9 -3.09 15.16 -0.40
C ARG A 9 -2.04 15.45 0.65
N VAL A 10 -2.14 14.82 1.81
CA VAL A 10 -1.12 14.91 2.86
C VAL A 10 -0.28 13.62 2.83
N SER A 11 1.05 13.75 2.86
CA SER A 11 1.95 12.62 3.08
C SER A 11 2.65 12.77 4.42
N THR A 12 3.17 11.64 4.92
CA THR A 12 4.01 11.60 6.12
C THR A 12 5.32 12.40 6.01
N SER A 13 5.69 12.86 4.80
CA SER A 13 6.85 13.73 4.52
C SER A 13 6.40 15.14 4.11
N GLY A 14 5.90 15.90 5.05
CA GLY A 14 5.05 17.11 4.92
C GLY A 14 5.46 18.27 4.00
N GLN A 15 6.70 18.43 3.55
CA GLN A 15 7.13 19.68 2.92
C GLN A 15 6.64 19.90 1.47
N ASP A 16 6.67 18.87 0.60
CA ASP A 16 6.30 19.03 -0.82
C ASP A 16 4.80 19.22 -1.06
N LEU A 17 3.96 18.78 -0.12
CA LEU A 17 2.50 18.79 -0.29
C LEU A 17 1.88 20.10 0.18
N THR A 18 2.46 20.77 1.17
CA THR A 18 2.06 22.11 1.58
C THR A 18 2.24 23.07 0.41
N GLN A 19 3.37 22.99 -0.29
CA GLN A 19 3.65 23.82 -1.46
C GLN A 19 2.64 23.62 -2.60
N GLN A 20 2.22 22.37 -2.88
CA GLN A 20 1.22 22.09 -3.90
C GLN A 20 -0.15 22.65 -3.52
N THR A 21 -0.55 22.54 -2.26
CA THR A 21 -1.80 23.11 -1.75
C THR A 21 -1.78 24.62 -1.86
N ASP A 22 -0.66 25.26 -1.53
CA ASP A 22 -0.49 26.72 -1.64
C ASP A 22 -0.58 27.19 -3.10
N GLU A 23 -0.02 26.44 -4.06
CA GLU A 23 -0.16 26.77 -5.48
C GLU A 23 -1.63 26.68 -5.93
N VAL A 24 -2.37 25.67 -5.48
CA VAL A 24 -3.81 25.55 -5.77
C VAL A 24 -4.60 26.71 -5.14
N LEU A 25 -4.33 27.05 -3.89
CA LEU A 25 -5.00 28.16 -3.21
C LEU A 25 -4.75 29.50 -3.88
N ARG A 26 -3.54 29.74 -4.37
CA ARG A 26 -3.23 30.97 -5.15
C ARG A 26 -4.12 31.09 -6.38
N GLU A 27 -4.37 29.97 -7.10
CA GLU A 27 -5.24 30.00 -8.28
C GLU A 27 -6.71 30.20 -7.88
N VAL A 28 -7.16 29.58 -6.79
CA VAL A 28 -8.49 29.79 -6.22
C VAL A 28 -8.72 31.25 -5.85
N TYR A 29 -7.75 31.93 -5.23
CA TYR A 29 -7.84 33.34 -4.89
C TYR A 29 -7.83 34.25 -6.12
N LYS A 30 -7.06 33.90 -7.18
CA LYS A 30 -7.09 34.64 -8.46
C LYS A 30 -8.48 34.55 -9.14
N ASP A 31 -9.15 33.41 -9.02
CA ASP A 31 -10.53 33.24 -9.52
C ASP A 31 -11.58 33.96 -8.63
N GLY A 32 -11.14 34.71 -7.59
CA GLY A 32 -11.99 35.60 -6.77
C GLY A 32 -12.65 34.93 -5.55
N TYR A 33 -12.27 33.73 -5.20
CA TYR A 33 -12.77 33.09 -3.98
C TYR A 33 -11.96 33.55 -2.76
N THR A 34 -12.58 33.44 -1.60
CA THR A 34 -12.01 33.79 -0.27
C THR A 34 -12.10 32.57 0.65
N ASP A 35 -11.39 32.59 1.79
CA ASP A 35 -11.39 31.48 2.75
C ASP A 35 -12.79 31.02 3.17
N LYS A 36 -13.76 31.97 3.22
CA LYS A 36 -15.17 31.67 3.55
C LYS A 36 -15.87 30.77 2.51
N ASN A 37 -15.33 30.72 1.31
CA ASN A 37 -15.90 29.98 0.17
C ASN A 37 -15.16 28.67 -0.11
N ILE A 38 -14.01 28.44 0.50
CA ILE A 38 -13.12 27.31 0.22
C ILE A 38 -13.39 26.18 1.21
N ILE A 39 -13.53 24.97 0.69
CA ILE A 39 -13.59 23.73 1.46
C ILE A 39 -12.35 22.94 1.10
N ILE A 40 -11.41 22.82 2.03
CA ILE A 40 -10.22 22.00 1.83
C ILE A 40 -10.52 20.58 2.29
N ILE A 41 -10.31 19.61 1.41
CA ILE A 41 -10.43 18.17 1.70
C ILE A 41 -9.04 17.56 1.58
N GLU A 42 -8.52 17.12 2.71
CA GLU A 42 -7.23 16.43 2.79
C GLU A 42 -7.42 14.92 2.71
N ASP A 43 -6.70 14.29 1.78
CA ASP A 43 -6.66 12.84 1.63
C ASP A 43 -5.28 12.32 2.09
N THR A 44 -5.26 11.51 3.14
CA THR A 44 -4.02 10.98 3.75
C THR A 44 -3.59 9.64 3.15
N GLU A 45 -4.35 9.08 2.22
CA GLU A 45 -4.23 7.69 1.85
C GLU A 45 -3.42 7.43 0.58
N SER A 46 -2.73 6.28 0.58
CA SER A 46 -2.00 5.78 -0.58
C SER A 46 -2.97 5.36 -1.69
N ALA A 47 -3.01 6.09 -2.80
CA ALA A 47 -3.85 5.82 -3.97
C ALA A 47 -3.69 4.43 -4.60
N ILE A 48 -2.78 3.59 -4.11
CA ILE A 48 -2.40 2.31 -4.72
C ILE A 48 -3.14 1.12 -4.08
N LYS A 49 -3.60 1.25 -2.81
CA LYS A 49 -4.07 0.10 -2.02
C LYS A 49 -5.57 0.04 -1.79
N LEU A 50 -6.29 1.13 -2.03
CA LEU A 50 -7.69 1.23 -1.65
C LEU A 50 -8.61 1.15 -2.87
N SER A 51 -9.75 0.47 -2.71
CA SER A 51 -10.85 0.54 -3.67
C SER A 51 -11.42 1.97 -3.69
N GLU A 52 -12.23 2.30 -4.70
CA GLU A 52 -12.88 3.62 -4.79
C GLU A 52 -13.74 3.91 -3.56
N GLU A 53 -14.41 2.88 -3.03
CA GLU A 53 -15.31 2.95 -1.88
C GLU A 53 -14.57 3.24 -0.57
N GLU A 54 -13.29 2.86 -0.48
CA GLU A 54 -12.46 3.07 0.72
C GLU A 54 -11.74 4.43 0.74
N ARG A 55 -11.89 5.26 -0.31
CA ARG A 55 -11.20 6.55 -0.42
C ARG A 55 -11.99 7.67 0.25
N HIS A 56 -11.65 7.97 1.50
CA HIS A 56 -12.31 8.99 2.30
C HIS A 56 -12.34 10.38 1.66
N GLY A 57 -11.25 10.82 1.03
CA GLY A 57 -11.19 12.13 0.38
C GLY A 57 -12.18 12.27 -0.77
N LEU A 58 -12.28 11.28 -1.66
CA LEU A 58 -13.24 11.29 -2.76
C LEU A 58 -14.68 11.19 -2.29
N ASN A 59 -14.94 10.34 -1.30
CA ASN A 59 -16.29 10.19 -0.74
C ASN A 59 -16.73 11.48 -0.04
N LYS A 60 -15.86 12.13 0.74
CA LYS A 60 -16.13 13.44 1.33
C LYS A 60 -16.43 14.49 0.25
N MET A 61 -15.67 14.52 -0.85
CA MET A 61 -15.90 15.43 -1.97
C MET A 61 -17.29 15.20 -2.57
N LYS A 62 -17.65 13.95 -2.90
CA LYS A 62 -18.97 13.59 -3.45
C LYS A 62 -20.09 13.94 -2.47
N ASP A 63 -19.91 13.71 -1.17
CA ASP A 63 -20.86 14.03 -0.12
C ASP A 63 -21.08 15.54 0.00
N HIS A 64 -20.01 16.34 0.01
CA HIS A 64 -20.13 17.79 0.02
C HIS A 64 -20.89 18.32 -1.18
N ILE A 65 -20.58 17.79 -2.38
CA ILE A 65 -21.26 18.17 -3.62
C ILE A 65 -22.74 17.80 -3.56
N ASN A 66 -23.09 16.59 -3.10
CA ASN A 66 -24.47 16.14 -3.03
C ASN A 66 -25.30 16.92 -2.00
N LYS A 67 -24.70 17.28 -0.88
CA LYS A 67 -25.36 18.03 0.22
C LYS A 67 -25.44 19.54 -0.03
N ASN A 68 -24.59 20.07 -0.90
CA ASN A 68 -24.42 21.52 -1.03
C ASN A 68 -24.41 21.98 -2.49
N LYS A 69 -25.57 22.38 -2.97
CA LYS A 69 -25.77 22.87 -4.35
C LYS A 69 -25.01 24.17 -4.69
N SER A 70 -24.35 24.81 -3.71
CA SER A 70 -23.56 26.00 -3.95
C SER A 70 -22.12 25.71 -4.40
N ILE A 71 -21.71 24.46 -4.43
CA ILE A 71 -20.38 24.07 -4.92
C ILE A 71 -20.41 24.10 -6.44
N GLU A 72 -19.52 24.90 -7.04
CA GLU A 72 -19.45 25.09 -8.49
C GLU A 72 -18.12 24.61 -9.09
N CYS A 73 -17.08 24.44 -8.27
CA CYS A 73 -15.76 24.08 -8.77
C CYS A 73 -14.99 23.18 -7.80
N VAL A 74 -14.23 22.26 -8.37
CA VAL A 74 -13.21 21.43 -7.69
C VAL A 74 -11.85 21.78 -8.26
N TYR A 75 -10.91 22.16 -7.39
CA TYR A 75 -9.53 22.44 -7.74
C TYR A 75 -8.62 21.30 -7.29
N ILE A 76 -7.75 20.89 -8.17
CA ILE A 76 -6.72 19.88 -7.89
C ILE A 76 -5.37 20.32 -8.45
N TYR A 77 -4.29 19.88 -7.82
CA TYR A 77 -2.95 20.10 -8.37
C TYR A 77 -2.71 19.28 -9.65
N GLU A 78 -3.01 18.00 -9.61
CA GLU A 78 -2.88 17.04 -10.72
C GLU A 78 -3.95 15.96 -10.64
N LEU A 79 -4.26 15.28 -11.75
CA LEU A 79 -5.28 14.24 -11.80
C LEU A 79 -5.03 13.07 -10.84
N SER A 80 -3.77 12.79 -10.53
CA SER A 80 -3.41 11.74 -9.56
C SER A 80 -3.96 12.01 -8.15
N ARG A 81 -4.39 13.26 -7.85
CA ARG A 81 -5.07 13.60 -6.58
C ARG A 81 -6.47 12.98 -6.53
N LEU A 82 -7.16 12.89 -7.67
CA LEU A 82 -8.44 12.20 -7.76
C LEU A 82 -8.23 10.68 -7.77
N SER A 83 -7.51 10.17 -8.74
CA SER A 83 -7.19 8.73 -8.84
C SER A 83 -6.00 8.49 -9.79
N ARG A 84 -5.40 7.31 -9.67
CA ARG A 84 -4.45 6.78 -10.65
C ARG A 84 -5.08 5.71 -11.55
N ARG A 85 -6.33 5.33 -11.29
CA ARG A 85 -7.09 4.36 -12.09
C ARG A 85 -7.97 5.13 -13.05
N GLN A 86 -7.83 4.86 -14.34
CA GLN A 86 -8.55 5.57 -15.41
C GLN A 86 -10.07 5.44 -15.26
N LEU A 87 -10.57 4.24 -14.94
CA LEU A 87 -12.01 4.02 -14.72
C LEU A 87 -12.59 4.92 -13.62
N VAL A 88 -11.85 5.08 -12.52
CA VAL A 88 -12.26 5.95 -11.40
C VAL A 88 -12.25 7.41 -11.82
N LEU A 89 -11.24 7.83 -12.59
CA LEU A 89 -11.16 9.19 -13.10
C LEU A 89 -12.35 9.51 -14.02
N PHE A 90 -12.72 8.61 -14.92
CA PHE A 90 -13.89 8.81 -15.79
C PHE A 90 -15.21 8.83 -15.00
N SER A 91 -15.39 7.97 -14.00
CA SER A 91 -16.54 8.03 -13.09
C SER A 91 -16.67 9.38 -12.39
N ILE A 92 -15.53 9.93 -11.91
CA ILE A 92 -15.50 11.25 -11.26
C ILE A 92 -15.80 12.37 -12.27
N ARG A 93 -15.21 12.30 -13.47
CA ARG A 93 -15.50 13.25 -14.56
C ARG A 93 -17.01 13.31 -14.84
N ASP A 94 -17.61 12.15 -15.09
CA ASP A 94 -19.04 12.05 -15.43
C ASP A 94 -19.91 12.58 -14.28
N PHE A 95 -19.57 12.24 -13.03
CA PHE A 95 -20.22 12.79 -11.84
C PHE A 95 -20.17 14.32 -11.76
N LEU A 96 -19.04 14.95 -12.12
CA LEU A 96 -18.88 16.40 -12.12
C LEU A 96 -19.61 17.06 -13.28
N VAL A 97 -19.52 16.46 -14.49
CA VAL A 97 -20.18 16.96 -15.71
C VAL A 97 -21.69 16.95 -15.56
N GLU A 98 -22.30 15.85 -15.08
CA GLU A 98 -23.74 15.75 -14.82
C GLU A 98 -24.27 16.85 -13.88
N ARG A 99 -23.43 17.28 -12.94
CA ARG A 99 -23.77 18.32 -11.95
C ARG A 99 -23.34 19.73 -12.35
N LYS A 100 -22.77 19.87 -13.55
CA LYS A 100 -22.19 21.13 -14.07
C LYS A 100 -21.17 21.75 -13.12
N ILE A 101 -20.35 20.90 -12.47
CA ILE A 101 -19.28 21.32 -11.55
C ILE A 101 -17.98 21.35 -12.33
N GLN A 102 -17.33 22.51 -12.34
CA GLN A 102 -16.04 22.70 -12.99
C GLN A 102 -14.95 21.90 -12.27
N LEU A 103 -14.08 21.25 -13.02
CA LEU A 103 -12.81 20.73 -12.54
C LEU A 103 -11.67 21.55 -13.10
N ILE A 104 -10.84 22.12 -12.23
CA ILE A 104 -9.62 22.84 -12.59
C ILE A 104 -8.44 22.04 -12.10
N CYS A 105 -7.64 21.60 -13.04
CA CYS A 105 -6.35 20.94 -12.79
C CYS A 105 -5.22 21.94 -13.05
N LEU A 106 -4.24 22.03 -12.14
CA LEU A 106 -3.15 22.99 -12.30
C LEU A 106 -1.98 22.42 -13.11
N LYS A 107 -1.69 21.14 -12.97
CA LYS A 107 -0.58 20.50 -13.69
C LYS A 107 -1.00 19.17 -14.31
N PRO A 108 -1.15 19.14 -15.63
CA PRO A 108 -1.15 20.30 -16.53
C PRO A 108 -2.39 21.16 -16.36
N TYR A 109 -2.29 22.45 -16.67
CA TYR A 109 -3.43 23.33 -16.53
C TYR A 109 -4.50 23.03 -17.57
N PHE A 110 -5.71 22.74 -17.10
CA PHE A 110 -6.92 22.67 -17.93
C PHE A 110 -8.19 22.88 -17.08
N ARG A 111 -9.24 23.29 -17.79
CA ARG A 111 -10.61 23.37 -17.25
C ARG A 111 -11.47 22.34 -17.98
N LEU A 112 -12.27 21.59 -17.23
CA LEU A 112 -13.07 20.50 -17.80
C LEU A 112 -14.31 21.01 -18.55
N LEU A 113 -14.96 22.07 -18.06
CA LEU A 113 -16.17 22.63 -18.60
C LEU A 113 -15.92 24.02 -19.23
N GLU A 114 -16.73 24.36 -20.23
CA GLU A 114 -16.86 25.70 -20.78
C GLU A 114 -17.73 26.57 -19.85
N LEU A 115 -17.81 27.89 -20.14
CA LEU A 115 -18.61 28.83 -19.35
C LEU A 115 -20.11 28.53 -19.35
N ASN A 116 -20.62 27.87 -20.40
CA ASN A 116 -22.00 27.42 -20.52
C ASN A 116 -22.31 26.14 -19.70
N GLY A 117 -21.27 25.54 -19.05
CA GLY A 117 -21.40 24.31 -18.28
C GLY A 117 -21.35 23.03 -19.11
N GLU A 118 -21.09 23.12 -20.41
CA GLU A 118 -20.86 21.97 -21.27
C GLU A 118 -19.41 21.50 -21.19
N MET A 119 -19.15 20.25 -21.53
CA MET A 119 -17.80 19.71 -21.50
C MET A 119 -16.94 20.32 -22.60
N SER A 120 -15.85 20.94 -22.22
CA SER A 120 -14.86 21.50 -23.14
C SER A 120 -14.20 20.39 -23.95
N GLN A 121 -14.11 20.54 -25.27
CA GLN A 121 -13.39 19.59 -26.12
C GLN A 121 -11.92 19.47 -25.72
N THR A 122 -11.26 20.60 -25.49
CA THR A 122 -9.87 20.65 -25.04
C THR A 122 -9.73 20.05 -23.65
N GLY A 123 -10.63 20.40 -22.73
CA GLY A 123 -10.66 19.86 -21.37
C GLY A 123 -10.85 18.34 -21.37
N SER A 124 -11.76 17.82 -22.18
CA SER A 124 -12.00 16.39 -22.34
C SER A 124 -10.79 15.65 -22.91
N LEU A 125 -10.15 16.22 -23.93
CA LEU A 125 -8.94 15.65 -24.52
C LEU A 125 -7.78 15.60 -23.49
N MET A 126 -7.53 16.71 -22.81
CA MET A 126 -6.50 16.81 -21.77
C MET A 126 -6.77 15.82 -20.63
N PHE A 127 -8.01 15.77 -20.14
CA PHE A 127 -8.40 14.83 -19.10
C PHE A 127 -8.12 13.38 -19.52
N SER A 128 -8.52 12.98 -20.72
CA SER A 128 -8.34 11.62 -21.24
C SER A 128 -6.85 11.28 -21.42
N LEU A 129 -6.07 12.19 -22.00
CA LEU A 129 -4.64 12.02 -22.22
C LEU A 129 -3.88 11.83 -20.90
N PHE A 130 -4.09 12.73 -19.94
CA PHE A 130 -3.38 12.67 -18.66
C PHE A 130 -3.87 11.55 -17.75
N SER A 131 -5.14 11.14 -17.88
CA SER A 131 -5.64 9.93 -17.22
C SER A 131 -4.90 8.68 -17.71
N SER A 132 -4.70 8.55 -19.02
CA SER A 132 -3.97 7.44 -19.62
C SER A 132 -2.47 7.45 -19.26
N LEU A 133 -1.85 8.63 -19.24
CA LEU A 133 -0.45 8.78 -18.83
C LEU A 133 -0.25 8.37 -17.36
N SER A 134 -1.12 8.82 -16.46
CA SER A 134 -1.05 8.47 -15.03
C SER A 134 -1.17 6.97 -14.78
N GLU A 135 -2.03 6.27 -15.53
CA GLU A 135 -2.17 4.82 -15.45
C GLU A 135 -0.93 4.11 -16.01
N SER A 136 -0.42 4.57 -17.15
CA SER A 136 0.80 4.02 -17.77
C SER A 136 2.03 4.16 -16.86
N GLU A 137 2.21 5.30 -16.21
CA GLU A 137 3.29 5.50 -15.22
C GLU A 137 3.18 4.53 -14.05
N MET A 138 1.97 4.29 -13.56
CA MET A 138 1.72 3.33 -12.49
C MET A 138 2.08 1.90 -12.93
N MET A 139 1.66 1.50 -14.12
CA MET A 139 1.98 0.18 -14.70
C MET A 139 3.49 -0.01 -14.85
N LEU A 140 4.20 0.97 -15.41
CA LEU A 140 5.66 0.94 -15.57
C LEU A 140 6.38 0.84 -14.21
N LYS A 141 5.89 1.55 -13.19
CA LYS A 141 6.44 1.47 -11.83
C LYS A 141 6.25 0.08 -11.23
N GLN A 142 5.06 -0.50 -11.37
CA GLN A 142 4.77 -1.86 -10.93
C GLN A 142 5.64 -2.89 -11.64
N GLU A 143 5.79 -2.77 -12.95
CA GLU A 143 6.64 -3.66 -13.75
C GLU A 143 8.11 -3.59 -13.32
N ARG A 144 8.65 -2.38 -13.09
CA ARG A 144 10.02 -2.21 -12.55
C ARG A 144 10.17 -2.87 -11.18
N MET A 145 9.18 -2.74 -10.30
CA MET A 145 9.19 -3.39 -8.99
C MET A 145 9.14 -4.91 -9.12
N MET A 146 8.31 -5.44 -10.00
CA MET A 146 8.20 -6.89 -10.24
C MET A 146 9.49 -7.46 -10.82
N ARG A 147 10.10 -6.78 -11.80
CA ARG A 147 11.42 -7.14 -12.34
C ARG A 147 12.50 -7.13 -11.25
N GLY A 148 12.51 -6.11 -10.40
CA GLY A 148 13.45 -6.02 -9.27
C GLY A 148 13.27 -7.17 -8.26
N ARG A 149 12.03 -7.53 -7.93
CA ARG A 149 11.73 -8.68 -7.06
C ARG A 149 12.16 -9.99 -7.68
N ARG A 150 11.88 -10.20 -8.97
CA ARG A 150 12.29 -11.41 -9.71
C ARG A 150 13.80 -11.57 -9.70
N ARG A 151 14.55 -10.50 -10.06
CA ARG A 151 16.01 -10.51 -10.02
C ARG A 151 16.55 -10.80 -8.62
N ASN A 152 15.99 -10.19 -7.57
CA ASN A 152 16.42 -10.48 -6.21
C ASN A 152 16.17 -11.95 -5.84
N LYS A 153 15.03 -12.53 -6.23
CA LYS A 153 14.72 -13.94 -6.01
C LYS A 153 15.75 -14.86 -6.70
N GLU A 154 16.07 -14.57 -7.95
CA GLU A 154 17.08 -15.32 -8.75
C GLU A 154 18.49 -15.25 -8.12
N LEU A 155 18.82 -14.10 -7.51
CA LEU A 155 20.08 -13.89 -6.80
C LEU A 155 20.04 -14.40 -5.34
N GLY A 156 18.98 -15.05 -4.92
CA GLY A 156 18.83 -15.52 -3.54
C GLY A 156 18.69 -14.40 -2.50
N LYS A 157 18.29 -13.21 -2.92
CA LYS A 157 18.10 -12.06 -2.04
C LYS A 157 16.65 -11.98 -1.54
N SER A 158 16.49 -11.42 -0.36
CA SER A 158 15.17 -11.11 0.18
C SER A 158 14.41 -10.14 -0.73
N ILE A 159 13.17 -10.49 -1.02
CA ILE A 159 12.23 -9.66 -1.78
C ILE A 159 11.33 -8.79 -0.89
N GLY A 160 11.65 -8.70 0.40
CA GLY A 160 10.82 -8.07 1.43
C GLY A 160 9.75 -9.02 1.98
N GLY A 161 8.99 -8.53 2.96
CA GLY A 161 7.99 -9.33 3.67
C GLY A 161 8.54 -9.98 4.93
N ARG A 162 7.74 -10.89 5.54
CA ARG A 162 8.14 -11.59 6.75
C ARG A 162 9.25 -12.60 6.45
N LYS A 163 10.39 -12.43 7.11
CA LYS A 163 11.47 -13.41 7.09
C LYS A 163 11.04 -14.70 7.84
N PRO A 164 11.52 -15.89 7.43
CA PRO A 164 11.35 -17.09 8.24
C PRO A 164 12.02 -16.93 9.61
N PHE A 165 11.41 -17.47 10.65
CA PHE A 165 12.01 -17.54 11.98
C PHE A 165 13.32 -18.32 11.91
N GLY A 166 14.36 -17.91 12.63
CA GLY A 166 15.69 -18.52 12.52
C GLY A 166 16.65 -17.77 11.59
N TYR A 167 16.17 -16.77 10.83
CA TYR A 167 17.00 -16.01 9.91
C TYR A 167 16.88 -14.50 10.12
N ASN A 168 17.95 -13.79 9.78
CA ASN A 168 17.98 -12.35 9.56
C ASN A 168 18.22 -12.04 8.09
N VAL A 169 18.08 -10.78 7.72
CA VAL A 169 18.44 -10.26 6.40
C VAL A 169 19.55 -9.24 6.61
N ASP A 170 20.69 -9.43 5.94
CA ASP A 170 21.83 -8.53 6.03
C ASP A 170 21.66 -7.26 5.16
N LYS A 171 22.68 -6.41 5.13
CA LYS A 171 22.71 -5.17 4.34
C LYS A 171 22.63 -5.43 2.83
N ASP A 172 23.12 -6.58 2.37
CA ASP A 172 23.11 -7.01 0.97
C ASP A 172 21.82 -7.74 0.59
N LYS A 173 20.83 -7.76 1.49
CA LYS A 173 19.54 -8.45 1.38
C LYS A 173 19.67 -9.99 1.33
N ARG A 174 20.76 -10.57 1.82
CA ARG A 174 20.94 -12.02 1.92
C ARG A 174 20.39 -12.55 3.25
N TYR A 175 19.88 -13.77 3.21
CA TYR A 175 19.48 -14.45 4.45
C TYR A 175 20.70 -14.96 5.20
N VAL A 176 20.80 -14.59 6.47
CA VAL A 176 21.85 -15.04 7.40
C VAL A 176 21.20 -15.68 8.63
N ILE A 177 21.86 -16.64 9.24
CA ILE A 177 21.35 -17.33 10.42
C ILE A 177 21.28 -16.34 11.59
N ASN A 178 20.12 -16.30 12.27
CA ASN A 178 19.98 -15.66 13.57
C ASN A 178 20.38 -16.66 14.66
N PRO A 179 21.45 -16.44 15.43
CA PRO A 179 21.95 -17.44 16.39
C PRO A 179 20.90 -17.86 17.44
N ILE A 180 20.13 -16.90 17.97
CA ILE A 180 19.12 -17.15 19.00
C ILE A 180 17.92 -17.91 18.40
N GLU A 181 17.34 -17.39 17.33
CA GLU A 181 16.17 -18.01 16.71
C GLU A 181 16.51 -19.39 16.11
N SER A 182 17.71 -19.57 15.55
CA SER A 182 18.12 -20.85 14.97
C SER A 182 18.37 -21.94 16.01
N SER A 183 18.80 -21.60 17.21
CA SER A 183 18.90 -22.57 18.32
C SER A 183 17.52 -23.10 18.71
N ILE A 184 16.52 -22.22 18.73
CA ILE A 184 15.12 -22.61 18.99
C ILE A 184 14.59 -23.50 17.87
N VAL A 185 14.87 -23.17 16.59
CA VAL A 185 14.49 -24.02 15.46
C VAL A 185 15.09 -25.42 15.58
N LYS A 186 16.41 -25.50 15.87
CA LYS A 186 17.09 -26.79 16.07
C LYS A 186 16.43 -27.59 17.18
N ARG A 187 16.15 -26.96 18.32
CA ARG A 187 15.50 -27.59 19.47
C ARG A 187 14.11 -28.13 19.09
N ILE A 188 13.26 -27.33 18.42
CA ILE A 188 11.94 -27.74 17.97
C ILE A 188 12.01 -29.02 17.12
N PHE A 189 12.96 -29.08 16.15
CA PHE A 189 13.15 -30.24 15.31
C PHE A 189 13.68 -31.45 16.09
N THR A 190 14.61 -31.27 17.01
CA THR A 190 15.17 -32.33 17.85
C THR A 190 14.13 -32.90 18.81
N ASP A 191 13.39 -32.04 19.50
CA ASP A 191 12.38 -32.44 20.48
C ASP A 191 11.23 -33.21 19.81
N TYR A 192 10.83 -32.78 18.60
CA TYR A 192 9.76 -33.46 17.86
C TYR A 192 10.28 -34.75 17.18
N GLY A 193 11.44 -34.70 16.53
CA GLY A 193 11.98 -35.82 15.75
C GLY A 193 12.57 -36.96 16.59
N TYR A 194 13.31 -36.64 17.63
CA TYR A 194 13.99 -37.63 18.50
C TYR A 194 13.41 -37.70 19.92
N GLY A 195 12.88 -36.59 20.42
CA GLY A 195 12.37 -36.50 21.79
C GLY A 195 10.94 -36.98 21.97
N ASN A 196 10.27 -37.37 20.87
CA ASN A 196 8.85 -37.81 20.84
C ASN A 196 7.86 -36.84 21.54
N LYS A 197 8.20 -35.54 21.59
CA LYS A 197 7.32 -34.53 22.14
C LYS A 197 6.27 -34.09 21.12
N SER A 198 5.05 -33.92 21.58
CA SER A 198 4.00 -33.32 20.74
C SER A 198 4.25 -31.82 20.46
N MET A 199 3.70 -31.30 19.38
CA MET A 199 3.77 -29.86 19.06
C MET A 199 3.20 -28.97 20.18
N ARG A 200 2.28 -29.52 20.99
CA ARG A 200 1.68 -28.79 22.12
C ARG A 200 2.63 -28.71 23.31
N GLU A 201 3.31 -29.79 23.64
CA GLU A 201 4.32 -29.82 24.72
C GLU A 201 5.48 -28.87 24.38
N ILE A 202 6.02 -28.96 23.16
CA ILE A 202 7.08 -28.03 22.68
C ILE A 202 6.60 -26.56 22.78
N ALA A 203 5.37 -26.27 22.38
CA ALA A 203 4.82 -24.93 22.44
C ALA A 203 4.66 -24.44 23.89
N THR A 204 4.31 -25.33 24.83
CA THR A 204 4.17 -25.00 26.26
C THR A 204 5.53 -24.67 26.86
N GLU A 205 6.52 -25.51 26.65
CA GLU A 205 7.91 -25.27 27.15
C GLU A 205 8.48 -23.96 26.61
N LEU A 206 8.35 -23.72 25.30
CA LEU A 206 8.83 -22.47 24.68
C LEU A 206 8.17 -21.23 25.29
N LYS A 207 6.91 -21.32 25.67
CA LYS A 207 6.19 -20.22 26.29
C LYS A 207 6.61 -20.00 27.75
N GLU A 208 6.79 -21.08 28.53
CA GLU A 208 7.28 -21.05 29.91
C GLU A 208 8.68 -20.47 30.00
N GLU A 209 9.53 -20.71 29.00
CA GLU A 209 10.86 -20.13 28.88
C GLU A 209 10.88 -18.68 28.38
N GLY A 210 9.70 -18.06 28.17
CA GLY A 210 9.58 -16.67 27.78
C GLY A 210 9.66 -16.43 26.26
N TYR A 211 9.70 -17.48 25.44
CA TYR A 211 9.59 -17.30 24.00
C TYR A 211 8.13 -17.06 23.59
N PHE A 212 7.91 -16.09 22.71
CA PHE A 212 6.58 -15.69 22.23
C PHE A 212 5.60 -15.23 23.35
N PRO A 213 6.01 -14.34 24.28
CA PRO A 213 5.28 -14.03 25.51
C PRO A 213 3.85 -13.50 25.23
N ASN A 214 3.67 -12.74 24.16
CA ASN A 214 2.38 -12.12 23.81
C ASN A 214 1.46 -13.03 22.98
N ASN A 215 1.84 -14.30 22.74
CA ASN A 215 1.02 -15.21 21.95
C ASN A 215 0.24 -16.19 22.82
N HIS A 216 -1.03 -16.44 22.44
CA HIS A 216 -1.79 -17.55 23.02
C HIS A 216 -1.14 -18.88 22.66
N ILE A 217 -1.26 -19.91 23.53
CA ILE A 217 -0.61 -21.22 23.36
C ILE A 217 -0.94 -21.88 22.01
N ASN A 218 -2.17 -21.78 21.54
CA ASN A 218 -2.56 -22.31 20.23
C ASN A 218 -1.83 -21.61 19.07
N THR A 219 -1.55 -20.32 19.22
CA THR A 219 -0.77 -19.56 18.22
C THR A 219 0.69 -20.02 18.21
N VAL A 220 1.27 -20.32 19.38
CA VAL A 220 2.64 -20.84 19.48
C VAL A 220 2.70 -22.24 18.86
N ARG A 221 1.72 -23.12 19.15
CA ARG A 221 1.61 -24.43 18.52
C ARG A 221 1.55 -24.35 16.99
N LEU A 222 0.76 -23.43 16.44
CA LEU A 222 0.71 -23.20 14.98
C LEU A 222 2.06 -22.72 14.42
N LYS A 223 2.80 -21.88 15.18
CA LYS A 223 4.17 -21.48 14.78
C LYS A 223 5.11 -22.68 14.78
N VAL A 224 5.07 -23.55 15.78
CA VAL A 224 5.84 -24.81 15.81
C VAL A 224 5.52 -25.64 14.59
N GLN A 225 4.25 -25.86 14.28
CA GLN A 225 3.82 -26.59 13.08
C GLN A 225 4.36 -25.97 11.79
N VAL A 226 4.28 -24.64 11.63
CA VAL A 226 4.82 -23.93 10.47
C VAL A 226 6.35 -24.10 10.37
N ILE A 227 7.06 -24.12 11.50
CA ILE A 227 8.51 -24.34 11.53
C ILE A 227 8.82 -25.77 11.09
N LEU A 228 8.18 -26.78 11.64
CA LEU A 228 8.42 -28.19 11.32
C LEU A 228 8.13 -28.53 9.85
N ASN A 229 7.15 -27.89 9.22
CA ASN A 229 6.80 -28.09 7.81
C ASN A 229 7.68 -27.32 6.81
N ARG A 230 8.65 -26.51 7.28
CA ARG A 230 9.39 -25.62 6.39
C ARG A 230 10.70 -26.21 5.94
N ALA A 231 10.78 -26.62 4.65
CA ALA A 231 11.97 -27.20 4.02
C ALA A 231 13.19 -26.25 3.97
N THR A 232 12.97 -24.93 4.02
CA THR A 232 14.06 -23.93 3.98
C THR A 232 15.13 -24.12 5.05
N TYR A 233 14.81 -24.78 6.16
CA TYR A 233 15.77 -25.05 7.24
C TYR A 233 16.83 -26.09 6.89
N MET A 234 16.60 -26.93 5.87
CA MET A 234 17.60 -27.87 5.35
C MET A 234 18.70 -27.19 4.52
N GLY A 235 18.60 -25.89 4.26
CA GLY A 235 19.52 -25.18 3.41
C GLY A 235 19.10 -25.10 1.95
N GLU A 236 17.79 -25.16 1.69
CA GLU A 236 17.25 -24.84 0.36
C GLU A 236 17.59 -23.41 -0.02
N PHE A 237 18.20 -23.25 -1.22
CA PHE A 237 18.50 -21.91 -1.72
C PHE A 237 17.26 -20.98 -1.64
N PRO A 238 17.37 -19.78 -1.08
CA PRO A 238 18.59 -19.05 -0.72
C PRO A 238 18.94 -19.07 0.79
N TYR A 239 18.48 -20.04 1.55
CA TYR A 239 18.61 -20.05 3.00
C TYR A 239 19.82 -20.88 3.45
N PRO A 240 20.67 -20.35 4.37
CA PRO A 240 21.70 -21.16 5.02
C PRO A 240 21.08 -22.29 5.84
N ARG A 241 21.72 -23.45 5.85
CA ARG A 241 21.22 -24.64 6.55
C ARG A 241 21.25 -24.45 8.08
N ILE A 242 20.12 -24.75 8.73
CA ILE A 242 19.97 -24.76 10.20
C ILE A 242 19.92 -26.21 10.71
N ILE A 243 19.21 -27.10 10.03
CA ILE A 243 19.05 -28.53 10.42
C ILE A 243 19.56 -29.45 9.30
N THR A 244 19.81 -30.71 9.66
CA THR A 244 20.21 -31.71 8.63
C THR A 244 19.00 -32.25 7.87
N PRO A 245 19.16 -32.68 6.60
CA PRO A 245 18.10 -33.29 5.82
C PRO A 245 17.52 -34.56 6.48
N GLU A 246 18.36 -35.31 7.18
CA GLU A 246 17.97 -36.55 7.90
C GLU A 246 16.96 -36.22 8.99
N LEU A 247 17.28 -35.20 9.83
CA LEU A 247 16.36 -34.77 10.91
C LEU A 247 15.04 -34.24 10.35
N TYR A 248 15.10 -33.50 9.23
CA TYR A 248 13.88 -33.04 8.57
C TYR A 248 13.04 -34.22 8.09
N SER A 249 13.66 -35.23 7.45
CA SER A 249 12.96 -36.43 6.96
C SER A 249 12.27 -37.22 8.09
N ILE A 250 12.96 -37.41 9.22
CA ILE A 250 12.38 -38.03 10.40
C ILE A 250 11.15 -37.28 10.89
N VAL A 251 11.26 -35.97 10.98
CA VAL A 251 10.14 -35.10 11.41
C VAL A 251 8.96 -35.20 10.44
N GLN A 252 9.19 -35.24 9.12
CA GLN A 252 8.12 -35.35 8.12
C GLN A 252 7.41 -36.72 8.15
N GLN A 253 8.05 -37.77 8.61
CA GLN A 253 7.44 -39.09 8.81
C GLN A 253 6.53 -39.12 10.06
N ASN A 254 6.77 -38.24 11.03
CA ASN A 254 6.07 -38.19 12.30
C ASN A 254 4.93 -37.15 12.34
N ILE A 255 4.80 -36.25 11.35
CA ILE A 255 3.74 -35.25 11.23
C ILE A 255 2.47 -35.87 10.63
#